data_8a0cbc2634c9481ba4f961a51398c311
#
_entry.id   8a0cbc2634c9481ba4f961a51398c311
#
_cell.length_a   1.000
_cell.length_b   1.000
_cell.length_c   1.000
_cell.angle_alpha   90.00
_cell.angle_beta   90.00
_cell.angle_gamma   90.00
#
_symmetry.space_group_name_H-M   'P 1'
#
loop_
_entity.id
_entity.type
_entity.pdbx_description
1 polymer ?
#
loop_
_entity_poly.entity_id
_entity_poly.type
_entity_poly.pdbx_seq_one_letter_code
_entity_poly.pdbx_strand_id
1 'polypeptide(L)'
;KPGNDAAANAVLLLCDGKHNIDAIATKTALGEFPTLKALHGLLRSHKAQLLSGPTVDPREITRLVRFANDVMRDIFLAIGTFGRMEVAQRTVSHWLAGSRHAGVLGAAVDVDGTLDRLEVQKLLESLGSDDPMGLLYHALQELCAFALFSAAQHLPRPEEQQLARHVHHRMKQL
;
A
#
# COMPACT_ATOMS: atom_id res chain seq x y z
N LYS A 1 39.63 -16.08 -12.81
CA LYS A 1 39.74 -14.59 -12.69
C LYS A 1 39.17 -14.21 -11.33
N PRO A 2 39.98 -13.68 -10.39
CA PRO A 2 39.54 -13.49 -8.98
C PRO A 2 38.42 -12.45 -8.76
N GLY A 3 38.13 -11.59 -9.73
CA GLY A 3 37.12 -10.55 -9.56
C GLY A 3 35.64 -10.99 -9.65
N ASN A 4 35.39 -12.17 -10.22
CA ASN A 4 34.01 -12.65 -10.39
C ASN A 4 33.51 -13.39 -9.12
N ASP A 5 34.42 -13.98 -8.33
CA ASP A 5 34.11 -14.70 -7.10
C ASP A 5 33.79 -13.74 -5.94
N ALA A 6 34.50 -12.60 -5.86
CA ALA A 6 34.25 -11.59 -4.84
C ALA A 6 32.87 -10.94 -5.00
N ALA A 7 32.48 -10.59 -6.22
CA ALA A 7 31.16 -10.05 -6.52
C ALA A 7 30.04 -11.08 -6.23
N ALA A 8 30.24 -12.33 -6.66
CA ALA A 8 29.28 -13.41 -6.39
C ALA A 8 29.12 -13.68 -4.88
N ASN A 9 30.22 -13.63 -4.11
CA ASN A 9 30.15 -13.81 -2.66
C ASN A 9 29.45 -12.64 -1.95
N ALA A 10 29.72 -11.38 -2.38
CA ALA A 10 29.05 -10.20 -1.84
C ALA A 10 27.54 -10.25 -2.09
N VAL A 11 27.13 -10.66 -3.29
CA VAL A 11 25.71 -10.83 -3.65
C VAL A 11 25.09 -11.99 -2.88
N LEU A 12 25.79 -13.13 -2.76
CA LEU A 12 25.29 -14.31 -2.04
C LEU A 12 24.97 -14.02 -0.57
N LEU A 13 25.80 -13.21 0.10
CA LEU A 13 25.57 -12.82 1.51
C LEU A 13 24.28 -12.01 1.70
N LEU A 14 23.78 -11.36 0.64
CA LEU A 14 22.53 -10.58 0.67
C LEU A 14 21.33 -11.36 0.09
N CYS A 15 21.54 -12.59 -0.38
CA CYS A 15 20.46 -13.50 -0.79
C CYS A 15 19.79 -14.16 0.43
N ASP A 16 19.27 -13.36 1.35
CA ASP A 16 18.67 -13.79 2.61
C ASP A 16 17.13 -13.96 2.55
N GLY A 17 16.56 -13.82 1.37
CA GLY A 17 15.11 -13.87 1.15
C GLY A 17 14.36 -12.58 1.54
N LYS A 18 15.07 -11.55 2.01
CA LYS A 18 14.50 -10.27 2.45
C LYS A 18 14.83 -9.11 1.50
N HIS A 19 15.91 -9.23 0.76
CA HIS A 19 16.37 -8.21 -0.16
C HIS A 19 15.93 -8.51 -1.59
N ASN A 20 15.33 -7.53 -2.25
CA ASN A 20 15.11 -7.56 -3.68
C ASN A 20 16.40 -7.23 -4.46
N ILE A 21 16.39 -7.43 -5.76
CA ILE A 21 17.56 -7.24 -6.63
C ILE A 21 18.12 -5.81 -6.54
N ASP A 22 17.26 -4.79 -6.50
CA ASP A 22 17.67 -3.39 -6.42
C ASP A 22 18.34 -3.07 -5.08
N ALA A 23 17.83 -3.59 -3.98
CA ALA A 23 18.43 -3.45 -2.66
C ALA A 23 19.80 -4.15 -2.60
N ILE A 24 19.95 -5.32 -3.24
CA ILE A 24 21.23 -6.03 -3.34
C ILE A 24 22.23 -5.21 -4.16
N ALA A 25 21.80 -4.66 -5.32
CA ALA A 25 22.65 -3.83 -6.17
C ALA A 25 23.15 -2.58 -5.43
N THR A 26 22.27 -1.93 -4.68
CA THR A 26 22.61 -0.74 -3.88
C THR A 26 23.57 -1.08 -2.74
N LYS A 27 23.31 -2.13 -1.97
CA LYS A 27 24.12 -2.51 -0.79
C LYS A 27 25.51 -3.06 -1.17
N THR A 28 25.62 -3.73 -2.31
CA THR A 28 26.92 -4.23 -2.80
C THR A 28 27.75 -3.15 -3.47
N ALA A 29 27.16 -2.00 -3.81
CA ALA A 29 27.76 -0.94 -4.61
C ALA A 29 28.35 -1.43 -5.96
N LEU A 30 27.91 -2.58 -6.46
CA LEU A 30 28.38 -3.17 -7.72
C LEU A 30 27.68 -2.56 -8.94
N GLY A 31 26.53 -1.93 -8.72
CA GLY A 31 25.62 -1.51 -9.79
C GLY A 31 24.75 -2.67 -10.30
N GLU A 32 23.72 -2.32 -11.07
CA GLU A 32 22.66 -3.24 -11.49
C GLU A 32 23.18 -4.41 -12.35
N PHE A 33 23.91 -4.11 -13.41
CA PHE A 33 24.38 -5.13 -14.36
C PHE A 33 25.33 -6.18 -13.74
N PRO A 34 26.38 -5.81 -12.99
CA PRO A 34 27.23 -6.78 -12.30
C PRO A 34 26.47 -7.62 -11.26
N THR A 35 25.50 -7.03 -10.55
CA THR A 35 24.63 -7.74 -9.58
C THR A 35 23.77 -8.78 -10.29
N LEU A 36 23.09 -8.43 -11.38
CA LEU A 36 22.30 -9.35 -12.19
C LEU A 36 23.14 -10.50 -12.75
N LYS A 37 24.36 -10.21 -13.22
CA LYS A 37 25.29 -11.21 -13.73
C LYS A 37 25.71 -12.19 -12.61
N ALA A 38 26.02 -11.69 -11.42
CA ALA A 38 26.37 -12.51 -10.27
C ALA A 38 25.18 -13.39 -9.83
N LEU A 39 23.98 -12.81 -9.71
CA LEU A 39 22.75 -13.54 -9.40
C LEU A 39 22.45 -14.65 -10.43
N HIS A 40 22.56 -14.34 -11.73
CA HIS A 40 22.39 -15.35 -12.77
C HIS A 40 23.37 -16.52 -12.62
N GLY A 41 24.64 -16.24 -12.27
CA GLY A 41 25.64 -17.26 -11.98
C GLY A 41 25.29 -18.12 -10.76
N LEU A 42 24.80 -17.49 -9.69
CA LEU A 42 24.39 -18.18 -8.45
C LEU A 42 23.15 -19.05 -8.69
N LEU A 43 22.17 -18.57 -9.46
CA LEU A 43 20.97 -19.34 -9.85
C LEU A 43 21.35 -20.56 -10.69
N ARG A 44 22.21 -20.40 -11.71
CA ARG A 44 22.68 -21.52 -12.55
C ARG A 44 23.48 -22.56 -11.79
N SER A 45 24.20 -22.15 -10.76
CA SER A 45 24.97 -23.05 -9.89
C SER A 45 24.17 -23.63 -8.72
N HIS A 46 22.87 -23.37 -8.66
CA HIS A 46 21.98 -23.76 -7.57
C HIS A 46 22.42 -23.30 -6.16
N LYS A 47 23.21 -22.21 -6.09
CA LYS A 47 23.65 -21.59 -4.84
C LYS A 47 22.66 -20.55 -4.31
N ALA A 48 21.74 -20.08 -5.16
CA ALA A 48 20.62 -19.22 -4.81
C ALA A 48 19.36 -19.70 -5.54
N GLN A 49 18.21 -19.32 -5.05
CA GLN A 49 16.92 -19.51 -5.73
C GLN A 49 16.13 -18.22 -5.69
N LEU A 50 15.33 -17.98 -6.72
CA LEU A 50 14.36 -16.90 -6.70
C LEU A 50 13.21 -17.32 -5.79
N LEU A 51 13.00 -16.57 -4.72
CA LEU A 51 11.77 -16.66 -3.99
C LEU A 51 10.76 -15.76 -4.71
N SER A 52 9.59 -16.29 -5.00
CA SER A 52 8.47 -15.45 -5.37
C SER A 52 8.20 -14.56 -4.16
N GLY A 53 8.43 -13.27 -4.28
CA GLY A 53 8.02 -12.32 -3.26
C GLY A 53 6.52 -12.44 -2.99
N PRO A 54 6.00 -11.92 -1.88
CA PRO A 54 4.59 -11.92 -1.61
C PRO A 54 3.87 -11.32 -2.82
N THR A 55 3.04 -12.13 -3.46
CA THR A 55 2.36 -11.73 -4.70
C THR A 55 1.29 -10.72 -4.34
N VAL A 56 1.48 -9.52 -4.83
CA VAL A 56 0.43 -8.49 -4.85
C VAL A 56 -0.60 -8.94 -5.89
N ASP A 57 -1.78 -9.39 -5.46
CA ASP A 57 -2.84 -9.79 -6.38
C ASP A 57 -3.58 -8.54 -6.91
N PRO A 58 -3.46 -8.20 -8.21
CA PRO A 58 -4.10 -7.01 -8.77
C PRO A 58 -5.64 -7.06 -8.70
N ARG A 59 -6.23 -8.26 -8.66
CA ARG A 59 -7.69 -8.44 -8.54
C ARG A 59 -8.15 -8.09 -7.14
N GLU A 60 -7.39 -8.54 -6.15
CA GLU A 60 -7.67 -8.26 -4.75
C GLU A 60 -7.47 -6.77 -4.43
N ILE A 61 -6.40 -6.13 -4.94
CA ILE A 61 -6.24 -4.67 -4.85
C ILE A 61 -7.45 -3.97 -5.45
N THR A 62 -7.89 -4.39 -6.64
CA THR A 62 -9.04 -3.78 -7.31
C THR A 62 -10.30 -3.90 -6.44
N ARG A 63 -10.53 -5.06 -5.82
CA ARG A 63 -11.65 -5.31 -4.92
C ARG A 63 -11.60 -4.39 -3.69
N LEU A 64 -10.45 -4.35 -3.02
CA LEU A 64 -10.26 -3.58 -1.79
C LEU A 64 -10.34 -2.07 -2.03
N VAL A 65 -9.66 -1.56 -3.06
CA VAL A 65 -9.68 -0.13 -3.40
C VAL A 65 -11.07 0.32 -3.83
N ARG A 66 -11.77 -0.48 -4.64
CA ARG A 66 -13.16 -0.18 -5.03
C ARG A 66 -14.07 -0.10 -3.82
N PHE A 67 -13.95 -1.07 -2.91
CA PHE A 67 -14.72 -1.09 -1.68
C PHE A 67 -14.46 0.17 -0.84
N ALA A 68 -13.20 0.53 -0.62
CA ALA A 68 -12.84 1.73 0.14
C ALA A 68 -13.40 2.99 -0.52
N ASN A 69 -13.28 3.12 -1.85
CA ASN A 69 -13.83 4.25 -2.60
C ASN A 69 -15.36 4.35 -2.47
N ASP A 70 -16.06 3.22 -2.48
CA ASP A 70 -17.51 3.20 -2.28
C ASP A 70 -17.88 3.67 -0.86
N VAL A 71 -17.17 3.20 0.17
CA VAL A 71 -17.37 3.65 1.56
C VAL A 71 -17.06 5.14 1.71
N MET A 72 -15.94 5.61 1.18
CA MET A 72 -15.56 7.03 1.22
C MET A 72 -16.58 7.92 0.51
N ARG A 73 -17.08 7.47 -0.63
CA ARG A 73 -18.16 8.16 -1.36
C ARG A 73 -19.42 8.30 -0.52
N ASP A 74 -19.88 7.22 0.13
CA ASP A 74 -21.06 7.24 0.97
C ASP A 74 -20.89 8.23 2.14
N ILE A 75 -19.70 8.25 2.76
CA ILE A 75 -19.36 9.18 3.84
C ILE A 75 -19.39 10.63 3.34
N PHE A 76 -18.70 10.92 2.24
CA PHE A 76 -18.64 12.29 1.72
C PHE A 76 -19.98 12.79 1.19
N LEU A 77 -20.79 11.94 0.59
CA LEU A 77 -22.15 12.29 0.18
C LEU A 77 -23.01 12.64 1.39
N ALA A 78 -22.96 11.85 2.45
CA ALA A 78 -23.70 12.14 3.68
C ALA A 78 -23.31 13.51 4.27
N ILE A 79 -22.01 13.81 4.34
CA ILE A 79 -21.51 15.11 4.85
C ILE A 79 -21.85 16.23 3.86
N GLY A 80 -21.85 15.94 2.56
CA GLY A 80 -22.15 16.89 1.49
C GLY A 80 -23.57 17.48 1.59
N THR A 81 -24.54 16.70 2.08
CA THR A 81 -25.90 17.20 2.34
C THR A 81 -25.95 18.36 3.34
N PHE A 82 -24.90 18.49 4.18
CA PHE A 82 -24.74 19.56 5.17
C PHE A 82 -23.72 20.63 4.73
N GLY A 83 -23.29 20.62 3.46
CA GLY A 83 -22.36 21.61 2.90
C GLY A 83 -20.93 21.54 3.45
N ARG A 84 -20.50 20.40 4.01
CA ARG A 84 -19.20 20.22 4.68
C ARG A 84 -18.24 19.25 3.95
N MET A 85 -18.57 18.83 2.72
CA MET A 85 -17.79 17.83 1.98
C MET A 85 -16.32 18.20 1.80
N GLU A 86 -16.02 19.42 1.33
CA GLU A 86 -14.63 19.85 1.13
C GLU A 86 -13.80 19.90 2.43
N VAL A 87 -14.43 20.25 3.55
CA VAL A 87 -13.76 20.26 4.86
C VAL A 87 -13.39 18.84 5.25
N ALA A 88 -14.31 17.89 5.07
CA ALA A 88 -14.08 16.48 5.39
C ALA A 88 -12.99 15.88 4.49
N GLN A 89 -13.03 16.14 3.18
CA GLN A 89 -12.00 15.68 2.24
C GLN A 89 -10.61 16.20 2.62
N ARG A 90 -10.47 17.49 2.91
CA ARG A 90 -9.20 18.08 3.38
C ARG A 90 -8.72 17.47 4.70
N THR A 91 -9.64 17.22 5.62
CA THR A 91 -9.30 16.60 6.92
C THR A 91 -8.76 15.19 6.72
N VAL A 92 -9.37 14.38 5.87
CA VAL A 92 -8.91 13.02 5.54
C VAL A 92 -7.55 13.05 4.83
N SER A 93 -7.38 13.91 3.84
CA SER A 93 -6.10 14.06 3.11
C SER A 93 -4.96 14.50 4.05
N HIS A 94 -5.23 15.45 4.95
CA HIS A 94 -4.25 15.91 5.92
C HIS A 94 -3.87 14.81 6.94
N TRP A 95 -4.86 14.08 7.46
CA TRP A 95 -4.61 12.94 8.33
C TRP A 95 -3.76 11.87 7.64
N LEU A 96 -4.10 11.53 6.39
CA LEU A 96 -3.38 10.52 5.65
C LEU A 96 -1.92 10.89 5.43
N ALA A 97 -1.64 12.16 5.07
CA ALA A 97 -0.27 12.67 4.90
C ALA A 97 0.59 12.54 6.16
N GLY A 98 0.00 12.65 7.36
CA GLY A 98 0.68 12.49 8.65
C GLY A 98 0.60 11.07 9.24
N SER A 99 -0.10 10.14 8.60
CA SER A 99 -0.31 8.80 9.12
C SER A 99 0.84 7.85 8.78
N ARG A 100 0.93 6.73 9.52
CA ARG A 100 1.83 5.61 9.16
C ARG A 100 1.52 4.97 7.82
N HIS A 101 0.34 5.24 7.25
CA HIS A 101 -0.11 4.70 5.97
C HIS A 101 0.19 5.62 4.78
N ALA A 102 0.85 6.75 5.01
CA ALA A 102 1.25 7.68 3.95
C ALA A 102 2.09 6.99 2.85
N GLY A 103 2.94 6.04 3.23
CA GLY A 103 3.74 5.25 2.29
C GLY A 103 2.92 4.29 1.42
N VAL A 104 1.73 3.88 1.86
CA VAL A 104 0.86 2.94 1.13
C VAL A 104 -0.22 3.66 0.32
N LEU A 105 -0.79 4.73 0.88
CA LEU A 105 -1.95 5.41 0.33
C LEU A 105 -1.72 6.89 -0.02
N GLY A 106 -0.69 7.53 0.55
CA GLY A 106 -0.54 8.98 0.53
C GLY A 106 -0.50 9.61 -0.86
N ALA A 107 0.20 8.98 -1.80
CA ALA A 107 0.26 9.45 -3.18
C ALA A 107 -0.89 8.93 -4.06
N ALA A 108 -1.69 7.99 -3.54
CA ALA A 108 -2.78 7.35 -4.28
C ALA A 108 -4.15 8.02 -4.02
N VAL A 109 -4.24 8.97 -3.09
CA VAL A 109 -5.48 9.69 -2.77
C VAL A 109 -5.59 10.95 -3.59
N ASP A 110 -6.62 11.03 -4.41
CA ASP A 110 -6.97 12.22 -5.18
C ASP A 110 -7.61 13.33 -4.32
N VAL A 111 -7.73 14.52 -4.91
CA VAL A 111 -8.29 15.71 -4.25
C VAL A 111 -9.72 15.48 -3.75
N ASP A 112 -10.49 14.65 -4.45
CA ASP A 112 -11.85 14.25 -4.07
C ASP A 112 -11.91 13.16 -3.00
N GLY A 113 -10.75 12.65 -2.57
CA GLY A 113 -10.63 11.58 -1.56
C GLY A 113 -10.77 10.17 -2.13
N THR A 114 -10.79 10.00 -3.46
CA THR A 114 -10.76 8.68 -4.08
C THR A 114 -9.33 8.14 -4.18
N LEU A 115 -9.21 6.81 -4.15
CA LEU A 115 -7.94 6.09 -4.27
C LEU A 115 -7.73 5.65 -5.72
N ASP A 116 -6.57 5.99 -6.30
CA ASP A 116 -6.14 5.43 -7.58
C ASP A 116 -5.56 4.02 -7.37
N ARG A 117 -6.19 3.03 -8.01
CA ARG A 117 -5.79 1.63 -7.91
C ARG A 117 -4.37 1.38 -8.41
N LEU A 118 -3.97 2.02 -9.51
CA LEU A 118 -2.65 1.80 -10.11
C LEU A 118 -1.54 2.36 -9.23
N GLU A 119 -1.78 3.53 -8.63
CA GLU A 119 -0.83 4.12 -7.69
C GLU A 119 -0.73 3.29 -6.40
N VAL A 120 -1.85 2.78 -5.86
CA VAL A 120 -1.82 1.85 -4.72
C VAL A 120 -0.98 0.61 -5.06
N GLN A 121 -1.17 0.03 -6.24
CA GLN A 121 -0.40 -1.15 -6.67
C GLN A 121 1.10 -0.84 -6.74
N LYS A 122 1.50 0.26 -7.39
CA LYS A 122 2.91 0.68 -7.49
C LYS A 122 3.54 0.91 -6.11
N LEU A 123 2.82 1.57 -5.20
CA LEU A 123 3.29 1.81 -3.85
C LEU A 123 3.52 0.50 -3.10
N LEU A 124 2.57 -0.45 -3.16
CA LEU A 124 2.71 -1.77 -2.53
C LEU A 124 3.90 -2.56 -3.07
N GLU A 125 4.08 -2.56 -4.40
CA GLU A 125 5.22 -3.24 -5.05
C GLU A 125 6.57 -2.61 -4.64
N SER A 126 6.60 -1.29 -4.40
CA SER A 126 7.81 -0.56 -3.99
C SER A 126 8.20 -0.75 -2.53
N LEU A 127 7.26 -1.10 -1.66
CA LEU A 127 7.49 -1.19 -0.20
C LEU A 127 8.35 -2.38 0.21
N GLY A 128 8.44 -3.43 -0.63
CA GLY A 128 9.20 -4.63 -0.31
C GLY A 128 8.76 -5.33 0.98
N SER A 129 7.47 -5.22 1.33
CA SER A 129 6.90 -5.83 2.53
C SER A 129 6.69 -7.33 2.37
N ASP A 130 6.85 -8.08 3.46
CA ASP A 130 6.55 -9.51 3.51
C ASP A 130 5.04 -9.79 3.42
N ASP A 131 4.18 -8.81 3.78
CA ASP A 131 2.73 -8.88 3.70
C ASP A 131 2.13 -7.57 3.16
N PRO A 132 2.25 -7.29 1.85
CA PRO A 132 1.73 -6.07 1.25
C PRO A 132 0.19 -6.01 1.27
N MET A 133 -0.48 -7.15 1.17
CA MET A 133 -1.94 -7.19 1.18
C MET A 133 -2.52 -6.93 2.57
N GLY A 134 -1.89 -7.48 3.62
CA GLY A 134 -2.24 -7.16 5.01
C GLY A 134 -2.02 -5.68 5.33
N LEU A 135 -0.91 -5.10 4.85
CA LEU A 135 -0.67 -3.65 4.99
C LEU A 135 -1.76 -2.81 4.29
N LEU A 136 -2.14 -3.16 3.06
CA LEU A 136 -3.21 -2.48 2.34
C LEU A 136 -4.53 -2.59 3.10
N TYR A 137 -4.89 -3.80 3.54
CA TYR A 137 -6.13 -4.03 4.27
C TYR A 137 -6.22 -3.16 5.52
N HIS A 138 -5.16 -3.14 6.35
CA HIS A 138 -5.11 -2.31 7.54
C HIS A 138 -5.15 -0.81 7.23
N ALA A 139 -4.44 -0.38 6.19
CA ALA A 139 -4.43 1.02 5.77
C ALA A 139 -5.83 1.50 5.33
N LEU A 140 -6.53 0.69 4.53
CA LEU A 140 -7.89 1.01 4.09
C LEU A 140 -8.90 0.99 5.23
N GLN A 141 -8.75 0.04 6.16
CA GLN A 141 -9.61 -0.06 7.34
C GLN A 141 -9.46 1.18 8.24
N GLU A 142 -8.23 1.63 8.50
CA GLU A 142 -7.99 2.84 9.29
C GLU A 142 -8.44 4.11 8.56
N LEU A 143 -8.27 4.19 7.24
CA LEU A 143 -8.76 5.30 6.43
C LEU A 143 -10.28 5.43 6.53
N CYS A 144 -11.02 4.34 6.32
CA CYS A 144 -12.48 4.34 6.42
C CYS A 144 -12.96 4.68 7.85
N ALA A 145 -12.29 4.13 8.87
CA ALA A 145 -12.60 4.43 10.26
C ALA A 145 -12.38 5.90 10.61
N PHE A 146 -11.26 6.49 10.15
CA PHE A 146 -10.98 7.90 10.36
C PHE A 146 -11.97 8.81 9.62
N ALA A 147 -12.31 8.47 8.37
CA ALA A 147 -13.29 9.23 7.60
C ALA A 147 -14.67 9.21 8.29
N LEU A 148 -15.09 8.06 8.80
CA LEU A 148 -16.34 7.94 9.57
C LEU A 148 -16.30 8.75 10.87
N PHE A 149 -15.18 8.70 11.61
CA PHE A 149 -14.98 9.50 12.82
C PHE A 149 -15.02 11.01 12.51
N SER A 150 -14.37 11.44 11.42
CA SER A 150 -14.44 12.83 10.95
C SER A 150 -15.87 13.24 10.59
N ALA A 151 -16.63 12.33 9.95
CA ALA A 151 -18.04 12.58 9.60
C ALA A 151 -18.92 12.85 10.82
N ALA A 152 -18.69 12.15 11.93
CA ALA A 152 -19.43 12.31 13.17
C ALA A 152 -19.40 13.75 13.72
N GLN A 153 -18.34 14.52 13.39
CA GLN A 153 -18.20 15.92 13.80
C GLN A 153 -19.04 16.89 12.95
N HIS A 154 -19.57 16.43 11.82
CA HIS A 154 -20.27 17.24 10.83
C HIS A 154 -21.73 16.83 10.62
N LEU A 155 -22.16 15.71 11.21
CA LEU A 155 -23.49 15.15 11.04
C LEU A 155 -24.30 15.28 12.34
N PRO A 156 -25.61 15.54 12.25
CA PRO A 156 -26.51 15.33 13.39
C PRO A 156 -26.51 13.88 13.83
N ARG A 157 -26.79 13.63 15.10
CA ARG A 157 -26.73 12.27 15.70
C ARG A 157 -27.52 11.18 14.97
N PRO A 158 -28.75 11.43 14.49
CA PRO A 158 -29.51 10.40 13.76
C PRO A 158 -28.81 9.96 12.47
N GLU A 159 -28.30 10.93 11.68
CA GLU A 159 -27.60 10.71 10.41
C GLU A 159 -26.24 10.04 10.64
N GLU A 160 -25.50 10.46 11.68
CA GLU A 160 -24.27 9.81 12.10
C GLU A 160 -24.50 8.32 12.40
N GLN A 161 -25.52 8.00 13.21
CA GLN A 161 -25.82 6.62 13.57
C GLN A 161 -26.26 5.79 12.35
N GLN A 162 -26.99 6.38 11.42
CA GLN A 162 -27.41 5.72 10.19
C GLN A 162 -26.21 5.42 9.31
N LEU A 163 -25.32 6.40 9.11
CA LEU A 163 -24.10 6.25 8.34
C LEU A 163 -23.18 5.20 8.97
N ALA A 164 -22.95 5.27 10.27
CA ALA A 164 -22.13 4.30 11.00
C ALA A 164 -22.63 2.86 10.83
N ARG A 165 -23.95 2.63 10.94
CA ARG A 165 -24.54 1.31 10.69
C ARG A 165 -24.36 0.85 9.25
N HIS A 166 -24.54 1.74 8.28
CA HIS A 166 -24.35 1.45 6.86
C HIS A 166 -22.92 1.04 6.56
N VAL A 167 -21.94 1.85 6.96
CA VAL A 167 -20.51 1.59 6.78
C VAL A 167 -20.09 0.30 7.48
N HIS A 168 -20.52 0.10 8.73
CA HIS A 168 -20.21 -1.12 9.46
C HIS A 168 -20.79 -2.39 8.79
N HIS A 169 -22.00 -2.30 8.25
CA HIS A 169 -22.60 -3.42 7.50
C HIS A 169 -21.77 -3.74 6.25
N ARG A 170 -21.33 -2.73 5.50
CA ARG A 170 -20.44 -2.93 4.34
C ARG A 170 -19.11 -3.56 4.75
N MET A 171 -18.47 -3.06 5.82
CA MET A 171 -17.18 -3.58 6.29
C MET A 171 -17.21 -5.05 6.71
N LYS A 172 -18.37 -5.56 7.11
CA LYS A 172 -18.56 -7.00 7.41
C LYS A 172 -18.63 -7.89 6.16
N GLN A 173 -18.80 -7.31 4.97
CA GLN A 173 -18.87 -8.03 3.69
C GLN A 173 -17.51 -8.13 2.98
N LEU A 174 -16.47 -7.53 3.55
CA LEU A 174 -15.09 -7.55 3.07
C LEU A 174 -14.37 -8.79 3.53
#